data_819c0adca319092f55bae216792f932d
#
_entry.id   819c0adca319092f55bae216792f932d
#
_cell.length_a   1.000
_cell.length_b   1.000
_cell.length_c   1.000
_cell.angle_alpha   90.00
_cell.angle_beta   90.00
_cell.angle_gamma   90.00
#
_symmetry.space_group_name_H-M   'P 1'
#
loop_
_entity.id
_entity.type
_entity.pdbx_description
1 polymer ?
#
loop_
_entity_poly.entity_id
_entity_poly.type
_entity_poly.pdbx_seq_one_letter_code
_entity_poly.pdbx_strand_id
1 'polypeptide(L)'
;MEKKTIRLIVPDWQAGDNPVYYFGAKILQVIAPKKEGQKEITIPVPDDFKPLERENGVTAQSAVYQQVKDTVSAIDKEAPDKIITFGGNCLVSQAPFAYLNEKYDDLGVLWVDAHPDISNPEIYENEHAMVLANLLGAGDPKLPGLVRKTLKPSQVRYEGMQGGVDVEQAELDRLGVSYAAAKENELDAEGAISWIRENGIKHIALHLDCDVMDPHDFYATYFNNPALGPIPYNAATGHMKRASVWDFIEKISKETDLVGFTIAEYMPWSAMQMRELMKRTKIFG
;
A
#
# COMPACT_ATOMS: atom_id res chain seq x y z
N MET A 1 -22.52 19.60 -2.90
CA MET A 1 -22.88 18.17 -2.91
C MET A 1 -21.83 17.43 -2.11
N GLU A 2 -22.23 16.44 -1.33
CA GLU A 2 -21.28 15.59 -0.61
C GLU A 2 -20.45 14.79 -1.60
N LYS A 3 -19.13 14.70 -1.40
CA LYS A 3 -18.21 13.96 -2.29
C LYS A 3 -18.51 12.47 -2.20
N LYS A 4 -18.71 11.81 -3.36
CA LYS A 4 -18.93 10.37 -3.42
C LYS A 4 -17.69 9.62 -2.97
N THR A 5 -17.81 8.87 -1.89
CA THR A 5 -16.71 8.06 -1.33
C THR A 5 -17.03 6.58 -1.49
N ILE A 6 -16.08 5.79 -1.95
CA ILE A 6 -16.17 4.32 -1.95
C ILE A 6 -15.12 3.73 -1.01
N ARG A 7 -15.36 2.49 -0.58
CA ARG A 7 -14.42 1.65 0.15
C ARG A 7 -14.08 0.43 -0.70
N LEU A 8 -12.83 0.27 -1.05
CA LEU A 8 -12.32 -0.92 -1.71
C LEU A 8 -11.77 -1.88 -0.65
N ILE A 9 -12.13 -3.13 -0.77
CA ILE A 9 -11.52 -4.22 -0.01
C ILE A 9 -10.77 -5.08 -1.02
N VAL A 10 -9.45 -4.99 -1.00
CA VAL A 10 -8.56 -5.66 -1.95
C VAL A 10 -7.68 -6.64 -1.18
N PRO A 11 -8.16 -7.86 -0.91
CA PRO A 11 -7.45 -8.81 -0.08
C PRO A 11 -6.36 -9.53 -0.89
N ASP A 12 -5.56 -8.74 -1.63
CA ASP A 12 -4.46 -9.28 -2.42
C ASP A 12 -3.36 -9.82 -1.51
N TRP A 13 -3.03 -11.07 -1.74
CA TRP A 13 -1.93 -11.77 -1.09
C TRP A 13 -0.88 -12.21 -2.12
N GLN A 14 -1.26 -12.22 -3.39
CA GLN A 14 -0.49 -12.82 -4.47
C GLN A 14 0.71 -11.94 -4.86
N ALA A 15 0.55 -10.62 -4.85
CA ALA A 15 1.63 -9.70 -5.18
C ALA A 15 2.77 -9.70 -4.16
N GLY A 16 2.55 -10.21 -2.96
CA GLY A 16 3.58 -10.36 -1.91
C GLY A 16 3.84 -11.81 -1.53
N ASP A 17 3.21 -12.78 -2.20
CA ASP A 17 3.30 -14.23 -1.92
C ASP A 17 3.09 -14.57 -0.43
N ASN A 18 2.11 -13.92 0.19
CA ASN A 18 1.87 -14.11 1.62
C ASN A 18 0.37 -14.15 1.96
N PRO A 19 -0.19 -15.34 2.29
CA PRO A 19 -1.60 -15.50 2.62
C PRO A 19 -2.12 -14.63 3.78
N VAL A 20 -1.26 -14.12 4.63
CA VAL A 20 -1.65 -13.27 5.77
C VAL A 20 -2.22 -11.94 5.29
N TYR A 21 -1.75 -11.41 4.18
CA TYR A 21 -2.28 -10.20 3.55
C TYR A 21 -3.79 -10.26 3.30
N TYR A 22 -4.29 -11.42 2.86
CA TYR A 22 -5.73 -11.61 2.64
C TYR A 22 -6.55 -11.32 3.90
N PHE A 23 -6.09 -11.84 5.03
CA PHE A 23 -6.80 -11.68 6.31
C PHE A 23 -6.63 -10.26 6.86
N GLY A 24 -5.51 -9.62 6.61
CA GLY A 24 -5.27 -8.22 6.97
C GLY A 24 -6.36 -7.31 6.38
N ALA A 25 -6.57 -7.35 5.07
CA ALA A 25 -7.59 -6.56 4.38
C ALA A 25 -9.01 -6.85 4.93
N LYS A 26 -9.33 -8.12 5.20
CA LYS A 26 -10.63 -8.52 5.74
C LYS A 26 -10.86 -8.02 7.17
N ILE A 27 -9.84 -8.06 8.00
CA ILE A 27 -9.93 -7.53 9.38
C ILE A 27 -10.07 -6.00 9.35
N LEU A 28 -9.30 -5.31 8.52
CA LEU A 28 -9.44 -3.85 8.33
C LEU A 28 -10.88 -3.49 7.94
N GLN A 29 -11.51 -4.22 7.03
CA GLN A 29 -12.92 -4.03 6.68
C GLN A 29 -13.85 -4.14 7.88
N VAL A 30 -13.62 -5.14 8.74
CA VAL A 30 -14.50 -5.43 9.89
C VAL A 30 -14.35 -4.39 10.98
N ILE A 31 -13.12 -3.93 11.26
CA ILE A 31 -12.83 -2.99 12.36
C ILE A 31 -13.03 -1.53 11.95
N ALA A 32 -13.09 -1.24 10.64
CA ALA A 32 -13.28 0.13 10.16
C ALA A 32 -14.64 0.71 10.61
N PRO A 33 -14.67 1.96 11.11
CA PRO A 33 -15.92 2.61 11.46
C PRO A 33 -16.89 2.64 10.26
N LYS A 34 -18.12 2.21 10.48
CA LYS A 34 -19.17 2.27 9.45
C LYS A 34 -19.60 3.72 9.21
N LYS A 35 -19.79 4.07 7.94
CA LYS A 35 -20.33 5.37 7.53
C LYS A 35 -21.36 5.17 6.42
N GLU A 36 -22.57 5.65 6.66
CA GLU A 36 -23.64 5.62 5.67
C GLU A 36 -23.24 6.39 4.40
N GLY A 37 -23.66 5.90 3.23
CA GLY A 37 -23.34 6.51 1.95
C GLY A 37 -21.97 6.10 1.38
N GLN A 38 -21.11 5.43 2.15
CA GLN A 38 -19.84 4.87 1.64
C GLN A 38 -20.04 3.42 1.19
N LYS A 39 -20.14 3.22 -0.12
CA LYS A 39 -20.29 1.88 -0.73
C LYS A 39 -19.01 1.06 -0.55
N GLU A 40 -19.16 -0.14 -0.03
CA GLU A 40 -18.07 -1.13 0.03
C GLU A 40 -18.07 -2.01 -1.23
N ILE A 41 -16.89 -2.23 -1.80
CA ILE A 41 -16.67 -3.07 -2.98
C ILE A 41 -15.50 -3.99 -2.68
N THR A 42 -15.76 -5.29 -2.65
CA THR A 42 -14.70 -6.29 -2.48
C THR A 42 -14.24 -6.75 -3.86
N ILE A 43 -12.95 -6.66 -4.12
CA ILE A 43 -12.33 -7.20 -5.32
C ILE A 43 -12.10 -8.71 -5.09
N PRO A 44 -12.54 -9.56 -6.02
CA PRO A 44 -12.34 -10.99 -5.91
C PRO A 44 -10.85 -11.36 -5.97
N VAL A 45 -10.36 -12.03 -4.94
CA VAL A 45 -9.02 -12.63 -4.89
C VAL A 45 -9.18 -14.05 -4.37
N PRO A 46 -8.55 -15.07 -4.98
CA PRO A 46 -8.62 -16.45 -4.51
C PRO A 46 -8.13 -16.58 -3.06
N ASP A 47 -8.82 -17.40 -2.26
CA ASP A 47 -8.47 -17.69 -0.87
C ASP A 47 -8.08 -19.16 -0.63
N ASP A 48 -7.76 -19.86 -1.71
CA ASP A 48 -7.28 -21.25 -1.69
C ASP A 48 -5.77 -21.34 -1.38
N PHE A 49 -5.05 -20.20 -1.47
CA PHE A 49 -3.63 -20.06 -1.13
C PHE A 49 -2.72 -21.12 -1.77
N LYS A 50 -2.99 -21.41 -3.03
CA LYS A 50 -2.15 -22.32 -3.81
C LYS A 50 -0.78 -21.72 -4.06
N PRO A 51 0.26 -22.57 -4.23
CA PRO A 51 1.58 -22.08 -4.66
C PRO A 51 1.46 -21.21 -5.92
N LEU A 52 2.21 -20.12 -5.95
CA LEU A 52 2.23 -19.18 -7.05
C LEU A 52 3.35 -19.53 -8.03
N GLU A 53 3.10 -19.29 -9.31
CA GLU A 53 4.11 -19.45 -10.36
C GLU A 53 4.74 -18.10 -10.71
N ARG A 54 5.99 -18.12 -11.11
CA ARG A 54 6.70 -16.95 -11.60
C ARG A 54 6.51 -16.79 -13.10
N GLU A 55 6.08 -15.60 -13.53
CA GLU A 55 5.83 -15.26 -14.93
C GLU A 55 6.60 -13.98 -15.30
N ASN A 56 7.44 -14.03 -16.34
CA ASN A 56 8.24 -12.89 -16.80
C ASN A 56 9.07 -12.19 -15.70
N GLY A 57 9.56 -12.97 -14.75
CA GLY A 57 10.33 -12.43 -13.63
C GLY A 57 9.50 -12.01 -12.41
N VAL A 58 8.17 -12.10 -12.48
CA VAL A 58 7.24 -11.65 -11.43
C VAL A 58 6.37 -12.80 -10.93
N THR A 59 6.19 -12.87 -9.63
CA THR A 59 5.33 -13.87 -8.97
C THR A 59 3.86 -13.60 -9.30
N ALA A 60 3.14 -14.60 -9.82
CA ALA A 60 1.72 -14.56 -10.17
C ALA A 60 1.31 -13.37 -11.06
N GLN A 61 2.17 -12.89 -11.95
CA GLN A 61 1.97 -11.67 -12.74
C GLN A 61 0.60 -11.60 -13.42
N SER A 62 0.14 -12.68 -14.04
CA SER A 62 -1.15 -12.70 -14.76
C SER A 62 -2.34 -12.56 -13.81
N ALA A 63 -2.30 -13.20 -12.65
CA ALA A 63 -3.35 -13.11 -11.64
C ALA A 63 -3.40 -11.72 -11.01
N VAL A 64 -2.24 -11.18 -10.67
CA VAL A 64 -2.06 -9.83 -10.12
C VAL A 64 -2.52 -8.77 -11.13
N TYR A 65 -2.13 -8.88 -12.40
CA TYR A 65 -2.60 -8.00 -13.46
C TYR A 65 -4.12 -8.00 -13.58
N GLN A 66 -4.76 -9.18 -13.56
CA GLN A 66 -6.22 -9.28 -13.65
C GLN A 66 -6.90 -8.62 -12.46
N GLN A 67 -6.37 -8.82 -11.26
CA GLN A 67 -6.89 -8.21 -10.03
C GLN A 67 -6.80 -6.68 -10.06
N VAL A 68 -5.67 -6.10 -10.50
CA VAL A 68 -5.55 -4.64 -10.68
C VAL A 68 -6.53 -4.13 -11.72
N LYS A 69 -6.70 -4.84 -12.86
CA LYS A 69 -7.66 -4.51 -13.90
C LYS A 69 -9.12 -4.55 -13.41
N ASP A 70 -9.47 -5.52 -12.58
CA ASP A 70 -10.80 -5.61 -11.97
C ASP A 70 -11.03 -4.46 -11.00
N THR A 71 -10.00 -4.06 -10.26
CA THR A 71 -10.04 -2.89 -9.37
C THR A 71 -10.25 -1.61 -10.17
N VAL A 72 -9.51 -1.39 -11.26
CA VAL A 72 -9.73 -0.25 -12.18
C VAL A 72 -11.16 -0.23 -12.68
N SER A 73 -11.69 -1.37 -13.15
CA SER A 73 -13.06 -1.47 -13.67
C SER A 73 -14.11 -1.13 -12.61
N ALA A 74 -13.89 -1.58 -11.36
CA ALA A 74 -14.79 -1.28 -10.26
C ALA A 74 -14.79 0.22 -9.91
N ILE A 75 -13.63 0.86 -9.91
CA ILE A 75 -13.49 2.30 -9.66
C ILE A 75 -14.16 3.11 -10.78
N ASP A 76 -13.89 2.77 -12.05
CA ASP A 76 -14.47 3.46 -13.22
C ASP A 76 -15.99 3.41 -13.19
N LYS A 77 -16.58 2.26 -12.87
CA LYS A 77 -18.02 2.09 -12.76
C LYS A 77 -18.66 3.01 -11.72
N GLU A 78 -17.98 3.21 -10.60
CA GLU A 78 -18.49 4.06 -9.52
C GLU A 78 -18.16 5.54 -9.72
N ALA A 79 -17.11 5.87 -10.43
CA ALA A 79 -16.61 7.23 -10.66
C ALA A 79 -16.58 8.08 -9.37
N PRO A 80 -15.88 7.61 -8.30
CA PRO A 80 -15.91 8.26 -7.00
C PRO A 80 -15.10 9.56 -6.97
N ASP A 81 -15.35 10.37 -5.94
CA ASP A 81 -14.51 11.53 -5.61
C ASP A 81 -13.42 11.18 -4.62
N LYS A 82 -13.69 10.19 -3.75
CA LYS A 82 -12.74 9.72 -2.74
C LYS A 82 -12.72 8.20 -2.68
N ILE A 83 -11.54 7.63 -2.40
CA ILE A 83 -11.35 6.19 -2.29
C ILE A 83 -10.62 5.86 -0.99
N ILE A 84 -11.21 4.97 -0.20
CA ILE A 84 -10.56 4.33 0.94
C ILE A 84 -10.27 2.89 0.52
N THR A 85 -9.04 2.41 0.70
CA THR A 85 -8.64 1.06 0.33
C THR A 85 -8.15 0.30 1.57
N PHE A 86 -8.79 -0.82 1.85
CA PHE A 86 -8.32 -1.81 2.81
C PHE A 86 -7.60 -2.89 2.03
N GLY A 87 -6.27 -2.85 2.06
CA GLY A 87 -5.41 -3.66 1.24
C GLY A 87 -4.78 -4.84 1.95
N GLY A 88 -4.38 -5.82 1.16
CA GLY A 88 -3.43 -6.83 1.62
C GLY A 88 -2.03 -6.25 1.65
N ASN A 89 -1.47 -5.95 0.50
CA ASN A 89 -0.10 -5.43 0.30
C ASN A 89 -0.10 -4.06 -0.39
N CYS A 90 1.08 -3.51 -0.66
CA CYS A 90 1.25 -2.15 -1.21
C CYS A 90 0.69 -1.98 -2.62
N LEU A 91 0.68 -3.03 -3.46
CA LEU A 91 0.19 -2.96 -4.85
C LEU A 91 -1.25 -2.45 -4.96
N VAL A 92 -2.07 -2.68 -3.94
CA VAL A 92 -3.48 -2.27 -3.95
C VAL A 92 -3.69 -0.76 -4.09
N SER A 93 -2.63 0.03 -3.90
CA SER A 93 -2.63 1.49 -4.14
C SER A 93 -2.56 1.86 -5.61
N GLN A 94 -2.12 0.97 -6.51
CA GLN A 94 -1.92 1.33 -7.91
C GLN A 94 -3.20 1.83 -8.59
N ALA A 95 -4.26 1.04 -8.58
CA ALA A 95 -5.50 1.40 -9.27
C ALA A 95 -6.17 2.67 -8.69
N PRO A 96 -6.38 2.80 -7.36
CA PRO A 96 -6.99 4.00 -6.80
C PRO A 96 -6.14 5.26 -7.00
N PHE A 97 -4.82 5.19 -6.86
CA PHE A 97 -3.96 6.37 -7.02
C PHE A 97 -3.80 6.79 -8.48
N ALA A 98 -3.74 5.84 -9.42
CA ALA A 98 -3.78 6.13 -10.85
C ALA A 98 -5.08 6.83 -11.25
N TYR A 99 -6.23 6.37 -10.77
CA TYR A 99 -7.53 7.00 -11.01
C TYR A 99 -7.60 8.41 -10.42
N LEU A 100 -7.13 8.60 -9.18
CA LEU A 100 -7.14 9.91 -8.53
C LEU A 100 -6.19 10.89 -9.21
N ASN A 101 -5.04 10.42 -9.73
CA ASN A 101 -4.12 11.24 -10.51
C ASN A 101 -4.68 11.66 -11.88
N GLU A 102 -5.50 10.81 -12.49
CA GLU A 102 -6.23 11.19 -13.71
C GLU A 102 -7.32 12.22 -13.41
N LYS A 103 -8.01 12.09 -12.28
CA LYS A 103 -9.12 12.95 -11.87
C LYS A 103 -8.68 14.33 -11.36
N TYR A 104 -7.56 14.42 -10.66
CA TYR A 104 -7.08 15.62 -9.98
C TYR A 104 -5.70 16.03 -10.48
N ASP A 105 -5.61 17.13 -11.24
CA ASP A 105 -4.34 17.62 -11.80
C ASP A 105 -3.36 18.11 -10.73
N ASP A 106 -3.86 18.45 -9.55
CA ASP A 106 -3.12 18.93 -8.39
C ASP A 106 -3.00 17.88 -7.26
N LEU A 107 -2.98 16.58 -7.64
CA LEU A 107 -2.79 15.48 -6.71
C LEU A 107 -1.34 15.41 -6.21
N GLY A 108 -1.16 15.27 -4.91
CA GLY A 108 0.08 14.81 -4.28
C GLY A 108 -0.10 13.44 -3.65
N VAL A 109 0.98 12.66 -3.61
CA VAL A 109 1.02 11.33 -3.00
C VAL A 109 1.96 11.37 -1.80
N LEU A 110 1.45 11.06 -0.63
CA LEU A 110 2.22 10.79 0.57
C LEU A 110 2.40 9.27 0.70
N TRP A 111 3.64 8.81 0.61
CA TRP A 111 4.01 7.40 0.72
C TRP A 111 4.62 7.17 2.10
N VAL A 112 3.79 6.67 3.04
CA VAL A 112 4.17 6.42 4.44
C VAL A 112 4.55 4.95 4.55
N ASP A 113 5.85 4.68 4.52
CA ASP A 113 6.42 3.35 4.34
C ASP A 113 7.88 3.30 4.81
N ALA A 114 8.36 2.15 5.25
CA ALA A 114 9.77 1.90 5.51
C ALA A 114 10.56 1.66 4.22
N HIS A 115 9.89 1.29 3.12
CA HIS A 115 10.45 0.88 1.85
C HIS A 115 10.11 1.86 0.70
N PRO A 116 10.90 1.85 -0.39
CA PRO A 116 10.66 2.75 -1.52
C PRO A 116 9.60 2.25 -2.51
N ASP A 117 9.27 0.96 -2.53
CA ASP A 117 8.33 0.32 -3.46
C ASP A 117 8.55 0.67 -4.95
N ILE A 118 9.83 0.80 -5.31
CA ILE A 118 10.28 1.32 -6.60
C ILE A 118 11.08 0.27 -7.40
N SER A 119 10.99 -0.97 -6.99
CA SER A 119 11.69 -2.09 -7.61
C SER A 119 11.23 -2.39 -9.05
N ASN A 120 11.88 -3.33 -9.67
CA ASN A 120 11.53 -3.90 -10.96
C ASN A 120 11.86 -5.41 -10.94
N PRO A 121 11.49 -6.21 -11.97
CA PRO A 121 11.68 -7.66 -11.96
C PRO A 121 13.14 -8.14 -11.94
N GLU A 122 14.11 -7.25 -12.18
CA GLU A 122 15.55 -7.57 -12.07
C GLU A 122 16.05 -7.45 -10.63
N ILE A 123 15.35 -6.63 -9.81
CA ILE A 123 15.70 -6.38 -8.40
C ILE A 123 14.93 -7.32 -7.48
N TYR A 124 13.62 -7.44 -7.68
CA TYR A 124 12.74 -8.22 -6.82
C TYR A 124 11.61 -8.86 -7.62
N GLU A 125 11.11 -10.02 -7.19
CA GLU A 125 10.12 -10.79 -7.94
C GLU A 125 8.66 -10.53 -7.53
N ASN A 126 8.44 -9.90 -6.39
CA ASN A 126 7.10 -9.65 -5.87
C ASN A 126 6.61 -8.24 -6.21
N GLU A 127 5.44 -8.19 -6.83
CA GLU A 127 4.88 -6.98 -7.43
C GLU A 127 4.57 -5.86 -6.42
N HIS A 128 4.33 -6.18 -5.15
CA HIS A 128 4.06 -5.16 -4.13
C HIS A 128 5.22 -4.15 -3.98
N ALA A 129 6.47 -4.60 -4.17
CA ALA A 129 7.65 -3.73 -4.13
C ALA A 129 7.85 -2.88 -5.40
N MET A 130 6.97 -3.00 -6.41
CA MET A 130 7.09 -2.28 -7.70
C MET A 130 6.00 -1.21 -7.88
N VAL A 131 5.09 -1.07 -6.94
CA VAL A 131 3.85 -0.30 -7.13
C VAL A 131 4.08 1.17 -7.44
N LEU A 132 5.02 1.82 -6.76
CA LEU A 132 5.32 3.22 -7.01
C LEU A 132 6.06 3.40 -8.35
N ALA A 133 6.95 2.48 -8.71
CA ALA A 133 7.55 2.45 -10.04
C ALA A 133 6.49 2.31 -11.15
N ASN A 134 5.49 1.44 -10.96
CA ASN A 134 4.37 1.30 -11.90
C ASN A 134 3.58 2.60 -12.07
N LEU A 135 3.29 3.29 -10.97
CA LEU A 135 2.61 4.59 -10.99
C LEU A 135 3.42 5.67 -11.70
N LEU A 136 4.75 5.57 -11.71
CA LEU A 136 5.68 6.43 -12.43
C LEU A 136 5.90 5.99 -13.90
N GLY A 137 5.30 4.87 -14.33
CA GLY A 137 5.42 4.37 -15.70
C GLY A 137 6.61 3.43 -15.93
N ALA A 138 7.16 2.87 -14.86
CA ALA A 138 8.28 1.93 -14.84
C ALA A 138 7.86 0.63 -14.11
N GLY A 139 8.80 -0.12 -13.50
CA GLY A 139 8.50 -1.30 -12.70
C GLY A 139 8.20 -2.54 -13.53
N ASP A 140 7.04 -3.15 -13.32
CA ASP A 140 6.61 -4.34 -14.06
C ASP A 140 6.39 -4.06 -15.56
N PRO A 141 6.68 -5.00 -16.47
CA PRO A 141 6.49 -4.78 -17.91
C PRO A 141 5.03 -4.68 -18.36
N LYS A 142 4.02 -5.05 -17.54
CA LYS A 142 2.60 -5.05 -17.90
C LYS A 142 1.76 -4.07 -17.08
N LEU A 143 2.00 -3.98 -15.78
CA LEU A 143 1.13 -3.23 -14.85
C LEU A 143 1.12 -1.71 -15.09
N PRO A 144 2.23 -1.06 -15.50
CA PRO A 144 2.19 0.36 -15.90
C PRO A 144 1.21 0.65 -17.03
N GLY A 145 0.91 -0.33 -17.88
CA GLY A 145 -0.10 -0.21 -18.94
C GLY A 145 -1.53 0.00 -18.45
N LEU A 146 -1.80 -0.22 -17.17
CA LEU A 146 -3.08 0.06 -16.51
C LEU A 146 -3.14 1.48 -15.90
N VAL A 147 -2.02 2.22 -15.92
CA VAL A 147 -1.90 3.59 -15.42
C VAL A 147 -2.11 4.57 -16.58
N ARG A 148 -3.30 5.18 -16.67
CA ARG A 148 -3.66 6.07 -17.78
C ARG A 148 -2.90 7.39 -17.77
N LYS A 149 -2.58 7.89 -16.57
CA LYS A 149 -1.78 9.09 -16.37
C LYS A 149 -0.77 8.80 -15.27
N THR A 150 0.51 8.75 -15.64
CA THR A 150 1.60 8.50 -14.69
C THR A 150 1.76 9.64 -13.71
N LEU A 151 2.21 9.33 -12.50
CA LEU A 151 2.68 10.32 -11.56
C LEU A 151 3.96 10.98 -12.08
N LYS A 152 4.17 12.23 -11.67
CA LYS A 152 5.47 12.89 -11.77
C LYS A 152 6.24 12.66 -10.49
N PRO A 153 7.57 12.54 -10.52
CA PRO A 153 8.39 12.40 -9.30
C PRO A 153 8.10 13.50 -8.26
N SER A 154 7.87 14.73 -8.71
CA SER A 154 7.55 15.87 -7.83
C SER A 154 6.20 15.76 -7.11
N GLN A 155 5.32 14.86 -7.53
CA GLN A 155 4.05 14.59 -6.86
C GLN A 155 4.18 13.61 -5.70
N VAL A 156 5.36 12.99 -5.51
CA VAL A 156 5.58 11.96 -4.49
C VAL A 156 6.43 12.52 -3.37
N ARG A 157 6.01 12.30 -2.14
CA ARG A 157 6.78 12.54 -0.93
C ARG A 157 6.75 11.30 -0.04
N TYR A 158 7.93 10.81 0.28
CA TYR A 158 8.09 9.73 1.26
C TYR A 158 8.07 10.26 2.70
N GLU A 159 7.49 9.45 3.57
CA GLU A 159 7.53 9.64 5.01
C GLU A 159 7.82 8.30 5.71
N GLY A 160 8.76 8.30 6.62
CA GLY A 160 9.14 7.11 7.38
C GLY A 160 10.15 6.19 6.71
N MET A 161 10.56 6.46 5.49
CA MET A 161 11.48 5.62 4.72
C MET A 161 12.80 5.42 5.43
N GLN A 162 13.25 4.17 5.55
CA GLN A 162 14.49 3.81 6.26
C GLN A 162 15.73 3.77 5.36
N GLY A 163 15.55 3.98 4.07
CA GLY A 163 16.57 3.87 3.04
C GLY A 163 16.43 2.59 2.24
N GLY A 164 16.71 2.69 0.94
CA GLY A 164 16.75 1.54 0.05
C GLY A 164 18.12 0.85 0.08
N VAL A 165 18.17 -0.37 -0.42
CA VAL A 165 19.44 -0.99 -0.80
C VAL A 165 20.01 -0.28 -2.05
N ASP A 166 21.31 -0.45 -2.33
CA ASP A 166 22.00 0.28 -3.41
C ASP A 166 21.29 0.20 -4.77
N VAL A 167 20.68 -0.94 -5.11
CA VAL A 167 19.96 -1.12 -6.38
C VAL A 167 18.64 -0.35 -6.43
N GLU A 168 17.92 -0.21 -5.34
CA GLU A 168 16.71 0.61 -5.24
C GLU A 168 17.06 2.11 -5.24
N GLN A 169 18.20 2.48 -4.64
CA GLN A 169 18.71 3.85 -4.75
C GLN A 169 18.99 4.23 -6.21
N ALA A 170 19.56 3.31 -6.99
CA ALA A 170 19.78 3.53 -8.42
C ALA A 170 18.46 3.73 -9.19
N GLU A 171 17.39 3.03 -8.82
CA GLU A 171 16.06 3.22 -9.41
C GLU A 171 15.43 4.57 -9.00
N LEU A 172 15.53 4.96 -7.74
CA LEU A 172 15.10 6.29 -7.26
C LEU A 172 15.77 7.40 -8.07
N ASP A 173 17.11 7.30 -8.23
CA ASP A 173 17.89 8.27 -9.00
C ASP A 173 17.48 8.28 -10.48
N ARG A 174 17.31 7.10 -11.10
CA ARG A 174 16.88 6.95 -12.49
C ARG A 174 15.51 7.55 -12.75
N LEU A 175 14.58 7.37 -11.82
CA LEU A 175 13.22 7.88 -11.92
C LEU A 175 13.08 9.33 -11.44
N GLY A 176 14.13 9.90 -10.89
CA GLY A 176 14.16 11.28 -10.40
C GLY A 176 13.32 11.50 -9.15
N VAL A 177 13.10 10.44 -8.35
CA VAL A 177 12.38 10.53 -7.08
C VAL A 177 13.37 10.77 -5.96
N SER A 178 13.23 11.90 -5.28
CA SER A 178 14.04 12.23 -4.11
C SER A 178 13.32 11.88 -2.81
N TYR A 179 14.09 11.49 -1.82
CA TYR A 179 13.60 11.29 -0.46
C TYR A 179 14.61 11.77 0.58
N ALA A 180 14.13 12.02 1.79
CA ALA A 180 14.96 12.11 2.97
C ALA A 180 14.70 10.91 3.85
N ALA A 181 15.74 10.15 4.18
CA ALA A 181 15.59 9.06 5.16
C ALA A 181 15.09 9.61 6.49
N ALA A 182 14.23 8.84 7.15
CA ALA A 182 13.71 9.19 8.46
C ALA A 182 14.86 9.37 9.46
N LYS A 183 14.88 10.50 10.16
CA LYS A 183 15.98 10.85 11.09
C LYS A 183 15.73 10.38 12.50
N GLU A 184 14.47 10.27 12.89
CA GLU A 184 14.02 9.91 14.24
C GLU A 184 12.83 8.94 14.12
N ASN A 185 12.20 8.63 15.24
CA ASN A 185 11.05 7.73 15.27
C ASN A 185 9.71 8.46 15.04
N GLU A 186 9.74 9.60 14.36
CA GLU A 186 8.58 10.47 14.15
C GLU A 186 8.48 10.93 12.69
N LEU A 187 7.26 11.07 12.19
CA LEU A 187 6.98 11.58 10.85
C LEU A 187 6.93 13.12 10.85
N ASP A 188 7.34 13.72 9.73
CA ASP A 188 7.43 15.17 9.56
C ASP A 188 6.14 15.77 8.98
N ALA A 189 5.11 15.90 9.80
CA ALA A 189 3.83 16.46 9.35
C ALA A 189 3.91 17.93 8.91
N GLU A 190 4.74 18.75 9.56
CA GLU A 190 4.92 20.17 9.16
C GLU A 190 5.63 20.30 7.80
N GLY A 191 6.68 19.48 7.59
CA GLY A 191 7.37 19.41 6.31
C GLY A 191 6.47 18.90 5.18
N ALA A 192 5.59 17.91 5.47
CA ALA A 192 4.62 17.43 4.50
C ALA A 192 3.62 18.53 4.11
N ILE A 193 3.10 19.28 5.08
CA ILE A 193 2.17 20.39 4.82
C ILE A 193 2.86 21.53 4.06
N SER A 194 4.12 21.84 4.40
CA SER A 194 4.92 22.84 3.66
C SER A 194 5.11 22.38 2.20
N TRP A 195 5.50 21.12 1.97
CA TRP A 195 5.63 20.56 0.62
C TRP A 195 4.32 20.62 -0.17
N ILE A 196 3.18 20.32 0.46
CA ILE A 196 1.86 20.42 -0.17
C ILE A 196 1.60 21.85 -0.66
N ARG A 197 1.86 22.86 0.19
CA ARG A 197 1.64 24.27 -0.14
C ARG A 197 2.59 24.79 -1.21
N GLU A 198 3.87 24.46 -1.10
CA GLU A 198 4.93 24.90 -2.04
C GLU A 198 4.73 24.35 -3.45
N ASN A 199 4.17 23.13 -3.57
CA ASN A 199 3.90 22.50 -4.85
C ASN A 199 2.48 22.74 -5.39
N GLY A 200 1.67 23.59 -4.71
CA GLY A 200 0.31 23.91 -5.14
C GLY A 200 -0.65 22.71 -5.13
N ILE A 201 -0.34 21.69 -4.34
CA ILE A 201 -1.14 20.47 -4.18
C ILE A 201 -2.42 20.81 -3.41
N LYS A 202 -3.56 20.33 -3.88
CA LYS A 202 -4.86 20.52 -3.21
C LYS A 202 -5.51 19.21 -2.82
N HIS A 203 -5.19 18.13 -3.49
CA HIS A 203 -5.74 16.81 -3.24
C HIS A 203 -4.62 15.86 -2.84
N ILE A 204 -4.85 15.04 -1.80
CA ILE A 204 -3.84 14.10 -1.28
C ILE A 204 -4.36 12.66 -1.42
N ALA A 205 -3.51 11.79 -1.95
CA ALA A 205 -3.60 10.35 -1.78
C ALA A 205 -2.50 9.91 -0.79
N LEU A 206 -2.88 9.23 0.28
CA LEU A 206 -1.98 8.75 1.31
C LEU A 206 -1.95 7.22 1.29
N HIS A 207 -0.77 6.66 1.09
CA HIS A 207 -0.47 5.25 1.29
C HIS A 207 0.10 5.08 2.70
N LEU A 208 -0.43 4.14 3.45
CA LEU A 208 0.11 3.69 4.73
C LEU A 208 0.46 2.21 4.61
N ASP A 209 1.76 1.91 4.58
CA ASP A 209 2.25 0.58 4.93
C ASP A 209 2.38 0.48 6.45
N CYS A 210 1.79 -0.58 7.03
CA CYS A 210 1.87 -0.78 8.48
C CYS A 210 3.28 -1.07 8.98
N ASP A 211 4.17 -1.51 8.10
CA ASP A 211 5.54 -1.86 8.46
C ASP A 211 6.47 -0.65 8.63
N VAL A 212 6.01 0.56 8.30
CA VAL A 212 6.69 1.80 8.69
C VAL A 212 6.85 1.92 10.21
N MET A 213 5.97 1.26 10.96
CA MET A 213 5.97 1.32 12.42
C MET A 213 6.96 0.32 13.03
N ASP A 214 7.51 0.70 14.18
CA ASP A 214 8.35 -0.17 15.00
C ASP A 214 7.58 -1.44 15.38
N PRO A 215 8.06 -2.64 15.03
CA PRO A 215 7.40 -3.90 15.36
C PRO A 215 7.27 -4.18 16.86
N HIS A 216 7.99 -3.47 17.71
CA HIS A 216 7.82 -3.55 19.18
C HIS A 216 6.70 -2.63 19.69
N ASP A 217 6.29 -1.63 18.92
CA ASP A 217 5.16 -0.74 19.23
C ASP A 217 3.87 -1.12 18.48
N PHE A 218 4.00 -1.70 17.28
CA PHE A 218 2.89 -2.19 16.47
C PHE A 218 3.12 -3.61 15.98
N TYR A 219 2.46 -4.58 16.61
CA TYR A 219 2.74 -6.01 16.41
C TYR A 219 2.21 -6.60 15.08
N ALA A 220 1.36 -5.90 14.36
CA ALA A 220 0.75 -6.40 13.12
C ALA A 220 1.59 -6.03 11.88
N THR A 221 2.92 -6.20 11.96
CA THR A 221 3.86 -5.97 10.85
C THR A 221 4.46 -7.28 10.36
N TYR A 222 5.05 -7.27 9.17
CA TYR A 222 5.76 -8.41 8.59
C TYR A 222 6.84 -8.96 9.53
N PHE A 223 7.56 -8.08 10.22
CA PHE A 223 8.68 -8.43 11.09
C PHE A 223 8.31 -9.20 12.36
N ASN A 224 7.02 -9.27 12.68
CA ASN A 224 6.51 -10.12 13.77
C ASN A 224 6.01 -11.49 13.27
N ASN A 225 6.40 -11.91 12.07
CA ASN A 225 6.09 -13.24 11.55
C ASN A 225 6.71 -14.33 12.43
N PRO A 226 5.90 -15.22 13.06
CA PRO A 226 6.43 -16.27 13.95
C PRO A 226 7.36 -17.27 13.25
N ALA A 227 7.33 -17.35 11.94
CA ALA A 227 8.16 -18.25 11.16
C ALA A 227 9.57 -17.70 10.87
N LEU A 228 9.80 -16.39 11.01
CA LEU A 228 11.07 -15.76 10.64
C LEU A 228 12.12 -15.83 11.76
N GLY A 229 11.73 -16.13 12.99
CA GLY A 229 12.66 -16.12 14.12
C GLY A 229 13.08 -14.70 14.54
N PRO A 230 14.11 -14.56 15.37
CA PRO A 230 14.57 -13.25 15.85
C PRO A 230 15.29 -12.47 14.74
N ILE A 231 15.09 -11.15 14.73
CA ILE A 231 15.82 -10.17 13.90
C ILE A 231 17.37 -10.39 14.06
N PRO A 232 18.19 -10.28 12.97
CA PRO A 232 18.04 -9.31 11.87
C PRO A 232 17.44 -9.88 10.59
N TYR A 233 16.61 -9.06 9.93
CA TYR A 233 16.07 -9.32 8.59
C TYR A 233 16.92 -8.67 7.51
N ASN A 234 16.75 -9.14 6.26
CA ASN A 234 17.41 -8.56 5.09
C ASN A 234 16.69 -7.34 4.50
N ALA A 235 15.58 -6.94 5.10
CA ALA A 235 14.82 -5.75 4.71
C ALA A 235 14.89 -4.67 5.80
N ALA A 236 14.74 -3.43 5.41
CA ALA A 236 14.66 -2.31 6.36
C ALA A 236 13.42 -2.47 7.25
N THR A 237 13.62 -2.41 8.56
CA THR A 237 12.55 -2.49 9.55
C THR A 237 12.07 -1.08 9.88
N GLY A 238 10.78 -0.85 9.90
CA GLY A 238 10.22 0.42 10.32
C GLY A 238 10.58 0.77 11.77
N HIS A 239 10.73 2.05 12.03
CA HIS A 239 11.11 2.58 13.35
C HIS A 239 10.15 3.65 13.86
N MET A 240 9.11 3.97 13.10
CA MET A 240 8.18 5.03 13.50
C MET A 240 7.34 4.59 14.68
N LYS A 241 7.23 5.49 15.67
CA LYS A 241 6.26 5.28 16.75
C LYS A 241 4.85 5.31 16.18
N ARG A 242 4.03 4.35 16.54
CA ARG A 242 2.62 4.29 16.16
C ARG A 242 1.87 5.58 16.45
N ALA A 243 2.12 6.22 17.59
CA ALA A 243 1.49 7.50 17.94
C ALA A 243 1.85 8.60 16.94
N SER A 244 3.12 8.69 16.51
CA SER A 244 3.56 9.66 15.51
C SER A 244 2.88 9.42 14.15
N VAL A 245 2.75 8.17 13.72
CA VAL A 245 2.05 7.84 12.47
C VAL A 245 0.58 8.28 12.53
N TRP A 246 -0.08 8.05 13.65
CA TRP A 246 -1.48 8.45 13.81
C TRP A 246 -1.66 9.95 13.88
N ASP A 247 -0.81 10.65 14.62
CA ASP A 247 -0.83 12.12 14.72
C ASP A 247 -0.56 12.76 13.34
N PHE A 248 0.38 12.19 12.57
CA PHE A 248 0.65 12.60 11.19
C PHE A 248 -0.60 12.46 10.32
N ILE A 249 -1.19 11.27 10.26
CA ILE A 249 -2.38 11.00 9.42
C ILE A 249 -3.55 11.89 9.85
N GLU A 250 -3.78 12.03 11.16
CA GLU A 250 -4.83 12.89 11.69
C GLU A 250 -4.62 14.34 11.24
N LYS A 251 -3.40 14.87 11.34
CA LYS A 251 -3.07 16.22 10.93
C LYS A 251 -3.25 16.42 9.43
N ILE A 252 -2.70 15.53 8.60
CA ILE A 252 -2.90 15.58 7.14
C ILE A 252 -4.39 15.55 6.79
N SER A 253 -5.17 14.68 7.42
CA SER A 253 -6.61 14.56 7.15
C SER A 253 -7.42 15.79 7.53
N LYS A 254 -6.96 16.59 8.50
CA LYS A 254 -7.62 17.83 8.95
C LYS A 254 -7.22 19.04 8.11
N GLU A 255 -5.97 19.10 7.66
CA GLU A 255 -5.41 20.28 7.01
C GLU A 255 -5.43 20.20 5.48
N THR A 256 -5.79 19.04 4.91
CA THR A 256 -5.81 18.81 3.45
C THR A 256 -7.10 18.17 2.98
N ASP A 257 -7.34 18.18 1.67
CA ASP A 257 -8.40 17.36 1.08
C ASP A 257 -7.85 15.96 0.77
N LEU A 258 -7.92 15.08 1.76
CA LEU A 258 -7.57 13.67 1.61
C LEU A 258 -8.62 12.98 0.74
N VAL A 259 -8.25 12.65 -0.51
CA VAL A 259 -9.12 12.02 -1.50
C VAL A 259 -8.81 10.52 -1.69
N GLY A 260 -7.62 10.08 -1.34
CA GLY A 260 -7.20 8.68 -1.35
C GLY A 260 -6.60 8.28 -0.01
N PHE A 261 -7.00 7.13 0.54
CA PHE A 261 -6.34 6.56 1.71
C PHE A 261 -6.29 5.05 1.60
N THR A 262 -5.08 4.52 1.50
CA THR A 262 -4.83 3.07 1.51
C THR A 262 -4.17 2.68 2.83
N ILE A 263 -4.64 1.59 3.43
CA ILE A 263 -3.95 0.88 4.51
C ILE A 263 -3.53 -0.48 3.96
N ALA A 264 -2.24 -0.76 3.96
CA ALA A 264 -1.61 -1.97 3.47
C ALA A 264 -0.81 -2.67 4.58
N GLU A 265 -0.50 -3.94 4.37
CA GLU A 265 0.39 -4.77 5.18
C GLU A 265 0.03 -4.89 6.66
N TYR A 266 -1.27 -4.78 6.97
CA TYR A 266 -1.75 -5.16 8.28
C TYR A 266 -1.70 -6.69 8.45
N MET A 267 -0.78 -7.19 9.27
CA MET A 267 -0.41 -8.61 9.36
C MET A 267 -0.99 -9.30 10.60
N PRO A 268 -2.18 -9.92 10.51
CA PRO A 268 -2.82 -10.59 11.65
C PRO A 268 -2.27 -12.02 11.85
N TRP A 269 -1.02 -12.20 12.21
CA TRP A 269 -0.34 -13.48 12.38
C TRP A 269 -1.09 -14.45 13.29
N SER A 270 -1.65 -13.97 14.40
CA SER A 270 -2.44 -14.79 15.32
C SER A 270 -3.73 -15.33 14.69
N ALA A 271 -4.34 -14.60 13.75
CA ALA A 271 -5.51 -15.08 13.02
C ALA A 271 -5.18 -16.28 12.13
N MET A 272 -4.00 -16.29 11.50
CA MET A 272 -3.52 -17.44 10.73
C MET A 272 -3.30 -18.67 11.62
N GLN A 273 -2.72 -18.50 12.79
CA GLN A 273 -2.52 -19.59 13.76
C GLN A 273 -3.87 -20.18 14.21
N MET A 274 -4.85 -19.33 14.49
CA MET A 274 -6.20 -19.76 14.84
C MET A 274 -6.88 -20.49 13.68
N ARG A 275 -6.73 -20.02 12.44
CA ARG A 275 -7.23 -20.72 11.25
C ARG A 275 -6.66 -22.12 11.12
N GLU A 276 -5.37 -22.32 11.34
CA GLU A 276 -4.72 -23.63 11.30
C GLU A 276 -5.24 -24.56 12.41
N LEU A 277 -5.51 -24.03 13.61
CA LEU A 277 -6.16 -24.79 14.67
C LEU A 277 -7.56 -25.26 14.23
N MET A 278 -8.37 -24.36 13.67
CA MET A 278 -9.72 -24.69 13.20
C MET A 278 -9.70 -25.75 12.11
N LYS A 279 -8.80 -25.67 11.12
CA LYS A 279 -8.64 -26.69 10.08
C LYS A 279 -8.32 -28.08 10.63
N ARG A 280 -7.62 -28.19 11.76
CA ARG A 280 -7.27 -29.45 12.42
C ARG A 280 -8.40 -29.99 13.28
N THR A 281 -9.43 -29.21 13.52
CA THR A 281 -10.53 -29.56 14.44
C THR A 281 -11.72 -30.01 13.64
N LYS A 282 -12.05 -31.30 13.74
CA LYS A 282 -13.08 -32.00 12.92
C LYS A 282 -14.46 -31.32 12.91
N ILE A 283 -14.81 -30.54 13.92
CA ILE A 283 -16.10 -29.84 13.98
C ILE A 283 -16.25 -28.74 12.92
N PHE A 284 -15.16 -28.27 12.35
CA PHE A 284 -15.17 -27.21 11.33
C PHE A 284 -15.16 -27.75 9.87
N GLY A 285 -15.00 -29.03 9.66
CA GLY A 285 -15.06 -29.67 8.32
C GLY A 285 -14.23 -30.93 8.21
#